data_d19dcb4a941e488d7449124f593c5dd4
#
_entry.id   d19dcb4a941e488d7449124f593c5dd4
#
_cell.length_a   1.000
_cell.length_b   1.000
_cell.length_c   1.000
_cell.angle_alpha   90.00
_cell.angle_beta   90.00
_cell.angle_gamma   90.00
#
_symmetry.space_group_name_H-M   'P 1'
#
loop_
_entity.id
_entity.type
_entity.pdbx_description
1 polymer ?
#
loop_
_entity_poly.entity_id
_entity_poly.type
_entity_poly.pdbx_seq_one_letter_code
_entity_poly.pdbx_strand_id
1 'polypeptide(L)'
;PDLLPLELTDKRIEDIRKTLPELPDDLKMRLINQYGLGAYDARVISSDQDTAEYFETLSNNRDAKQAANWIITNLFGKLNDIGKSIEDSPIDAKELGKLLDLINKQIISNKIAKEVFEEMFISGETAENIIEKKGLKQISNTDELEGIVDKIISSNEDQKKQFQSGNSK
;
A
#
# COMPACT_ATOMS: atom_id res chain seq x y z
N PRO A 1 -18.46 54.47 -3.86
CA PRO A 1 -17.49 53.40 -3.99
C PRO A 1 -17.44 52.97 -5.44
N ASP A 2 -16.53 53.61 -6.18
CA ASP A 2 -16.43 53.43 -7.63
C ASP A 2 -15.40 52.33 -7.94
N LEU A 3 -15.83 51.08 -7.77
CA LEU A 3 -15.10 49.97 -8.31
C LEU A 3 -15.36 49.91 -9.80
N LEU A 4 -14.28 49.97 -10.61
CA LEU A 4 -14.38 49.75 -12.05
C LEU A 4 -14.95 48.36 -12.32
N PRO A 5 -15.83 48.21 -13.32
CA PRO A 5 -16.34 46.89 -13.68
C PRO A 5 -15.18 45.94 -14.01
N LEU A 6 -15.22 44.74 -13.44
CA LEU A 6 -14.23 43.70 -13.74
C LEU A 6 -14.50 43.13 -15.14
N GLU A 7 -13.69 43.48 -16.11
CA GLU A 7 -13.72 42.90 -17.45
C GLU A 7 -12.90 41.65 -17.49
N LEU A 8 -13.58 40.50 -17.57
CA LEU A 8 -12.94 39.19 -17.81
C LEU A 8 -12.91 38.95 -19.31
N THR A 9 -11.74 39.03 -19.90
CA THR A 9 -11.54 38.64 -21.30
C THR A 9 -11.49 37.11 -21.42
N ASP A 10 -11.98 36.57 -22.55
CA ASP A 10 -11.94 35.13 -22.83
C ASP A 10 -10.52 34.54 -22.72
N LYS A 11 -9.52 35.33 -23.13
CA LYS A 11 -8.11 34.95 -22.98
C LYS A 11 -7.72 34.73 -21.51
N ARG A 12 -8.14 35.63 -20.64
CA ARG A 12 -7.82 35.50 -19.20
C ARG A 12 -8.55 34.32 -18.56
N ILE A 13 -9.78 34.06 -18.97
CA ILE A 13 -10.53 32.86 -18.56
C ILE A 13 -9.81 31.59 -18.99
N GLU A 14 -9.36 31.53 -20.23
CA GLU A 14 -8.62 30.39 -20.78
C GLU A 14 -7.25 30.20 -20.11
N ASP A 15 -6.53 31.30 -19.84
CA ASP A 15 -5.26 31.22 -19.10
C ASP A 15 -5.46 30.69 -17.68
N ILE A 16 -6.49 31.14 -16.98
CA ILE A 16 -6.84 30.63 -15.62
C ILE A 16 -7.22 29.14 -15.73
N ARG A 17 -8.05 28.77 -16.72
CA ARG A 17 -8.48 27.38 -16.91
C ARG A 17 -7.29 26.42 -17.10
N LYS A 18 -6.23 26.87 -17.78
CA LYS A 18 -5.00 26.08 -17.96
C LYS A 18 -4.14 25.93 -16.70
N THR A 19 -4.33 26.83 -15.74
CA THR A 19 -3.59 26.81 -14.46
C THR A 19 -4.36 26.13 -13.34
N LEU A 20 -5.65 25.81 -13.55
CA LEU A 20 -6.44 25.09 -12.58
C LEU A 20 -5.93 23.64 -12.45
N PRO A 21 -5.77 23.14 -11.23
CA PRO A 21 -5.55 21.71 -11.02
C PRO A 21 -6.76 20.91 -11.52
N GLU A 22 -6.57 19.63 -11.76
CA GLU A 22 -7.66 18.74 -12.13
C GLU A 22 -8.78 18.81 -11.08
N LEU A 23 -10.03 18.98 -11.54
CA LEU A 23 -11.17 19.08 -10.63
C LEU A 23 -11.46 17.71 -9.97
N PRO A 24 -11.95 17.67 -8.73
CA PRO A 24 -12.21 16.43 -7.99
C PRO A 24 -13.10 15.43 -8.75
N ASP A 25 -14.10 15.88 -9.48
CA ASP A 25 -14.97 15.02 -10.26
C ASP A 25 -14.25 14.43 -11.50
N ASP A 26 -13.41 15.22 -12.17
CA ASP A 26 -12.61 14.76 -13.31
C ASP A 26 -11.55 13.75 -12.82
N LEU A 27 -10.87 14.07 -11.73
CA LEU A 27 -9.91 13.20 -11.06
C LEU A 27 -10.55 11.86 -10.67
N LYS A 28 -11.71 11.89 -10.03
CA LYS A 28 -12.47 10.68 -9.67
C LYS A 28 -12.79 9.83 -10.90
N MET A 29 -13.27 10.44 -11.97
CA MET A 29 -13.57 9.72 -13.21
C MET A 29 -12.31 9.13 -13.83
N ARG A 30 -11.20 9.85 -13.79
CA ARG A 30 -9.90 9.37 -14.25
C ARG A 30 -9.41 8.19 -13.43
N LEU A 31 -9.52 8.24 -12.10
CA LEU A 31 -9.15 7.14 -11.20
C LEU A 31 -9.97 5.86 -11.49
N ILE A 32 -11.26 6.01 -11.78
CA ILE A 32 -12.11 4.87 -12.17
C ILE A 32 -11.69 4.30 -13.53
N ASN A 33 -11.53 5.16 -14.53
CA ASN A 33 -11.32 4.73 -15.92
C ASN A 33 -9.89 4.26 -16.19
N GLN A 34 -8.90 4.94 -15.62
CA GLN A 34 -7.49 4.67 -15.88
C GLN A 34 -6.91 3.59 -14.94
N TYR A 35 -7.28 3.65 -13.67
CA TYR A 35 -6.75 2.74 -12.64
C TYR A 35 -7.72 1.61 -12.27
N GLY A 36 -8.95 1.62 -12.78
CA GLY A 36 -9.95 0.58 -12.52
C GLY A 36 -10.42 0.54 -11.07
N LEU A 37 -10.36 1.67 -10.34
CA LEU A 37 -10.81 1.75 -8.96
C LEU A 37 -12.32 1.66 -8.85
N GLY A 38 -12.80 1.16 -7.71
CA GLY A 38 -14.21 1.24 -7.35
C GLY A 38 -14.63 2.70 -7.10
N ALA A 39 -15.93 3.00 -7.27
CA ALA A 39 -16.44 4.35 -7.11
C ALA A 39 -16.22 4.91 -5.69
N TYR A 40 -16.20 4.05 -4.67
CA TYR A 40 -15.90 4.43 -3.30
C TYR A 40 -14.43 4.82 -3.14
N ASP A 41 -13.50 3.97 -3.57
CA ASP A 41 -12.06 4.20 -3.44
C ASP A 41 -11.64 5.44 -4.23
N ALA A 42 -12.14 5.57 -5.47
CA ALA A 42 -11.90 6.73 -6.31
C ALA A 42 -12.38 8.03 -5.64
N ARG A 43 -13.55 8.02 -4.98
CA ARG A 43 -14.08 9.17 -4.25
C ARG A 43 -13.20 9.53 -3.05
N VAL A 44 -12.76 8.53 -2.29
CA VAL A 44 -11.90 8.77 -1.12
C VAL A 44 -10.56 9.35 -1.53
N ILE A 45 -9.94 8.79 -2.57
CA ILE A 45 -8.63 9.25 -3.06
C ILE A 45 -8.72 10.62 -3.74
N SER A 46 -9.82 10.92 -4.46
CA SER A 46 -10.01 12.22 -5.12
C SER A 46 -10.50 13.34 -4.20
N SER A 47 -10.75 13.05 -2.92
CA SER A 47 -11.24 14.08 -1.97
C SER A 47 -10.20 15.12 -1.63
N ASP A 48 -8.93 14.82 -1.87
CA ASP A 48 -7.79 15.64 -1.53
C ASP A 48 -6.67 15.41 -2.55
N GLN A 49 -6.00 16.48 -3.00
CA GLN A 49 -4.99 16.44 -4.05
C GLN A 49 -3.74 15.66 -3.59
N ASP A 50 -3.31 15.86 -2.34
CA ASP A 50 -2.12 15.21 -1.81
C ASP A 50 -2.33 13.70 -1.69
N THR A 51 -3.54 13.29 -1.35
CA THR A 51 -3.96 11.88 -1.37
C THR A 51 -3.89 11.28 -2.77
N ALA A 52 -4.33 12.02 -3.78
CA ALA A 52 -4.26 11.58 -5.16
C ALA A 52 -2.81 11.45 -5.65
N GLU A 53 -1.95 12.43 -5.35
CA GLU A 53 -0.53 12.39 -5.70
C GLU A 53 0.21 11.25 -5.00
N TYR A 54 -0.09 11.03 -3.74
CA TYR A 54 0.43 9.88 -2.99
C TYR A 54 0.02 8.57 -3.63
N PHE A 55 -1.27 8.43 -3.97
CA PHE A 55 -1.79 7.24 -4.65
C PHE A 55 -1.14 7.01 -6.01
N GLU A 56 -1.00 8.04 -6.84
CA GLU A 56 -0.39 7.92 -8.16
C GLU A 56 1.09 7.52 -8.07
N THR A 57 1.81 8.07 -7.10
CA THR A 57 3.19 7.67 -6.82
C THR A 57 3.28 6.22 -6.35
N LEU A 58 2.37 5.81 -5.45
CA LEU A 58 2.34 4.46 -4.91
C LEU A 58 1.96 3.42 -5.97
N SER A 59 0.96 3.72 -6.81
CA SER A 59 0.43 2.81 -7.83
C SER A 59 1.32 2.68 -9.07
N ASN A 60 2.36 3.50 -9.19
CA ASN A 60 3.27 3.46 -10.34
C ASN A 60 3.93 2.07 -10.47
N ASN A 61 3.66 1.37 -11.59
CA ASN A 61 4.06 -0.02 -11.85
C ASN A 61 3.59 -1.05 -10.81
N ARG A 62 2.48 -0.77 -10.10
CA ARG A 62 1.88 -1.65 -9.08
C ARG A 62 0.39 -1.81 -9.30
N ASP A 63 -0.21 -2.77 -8.63
CA ASP A 63 -1.66 -2.94 -8.62
C ASP A 63 -2.35 -1.75 -7.93
N ALA A 64 -3.14 -1.01 -8.71
CA ALA A 64 -3.80 0.20 -8.24
C ALA A 64 -4.84 -0.08 -7.14
N LYS A 65 -5.54 -1.23 -7.21
CA LYS A 65 -6.54 -1.60 -6.20
C LYS A 65 -5.86 -1.95 -4.89
N GLN A 66 -4.71 -2.64 -4.95
CA GLN A 66 -3.90 -2.93 -3.77
C GLN A 66 -3.39 -1.62 -3.15
N ALA A 67 -2.86 -0.70 -3.97
CA ALA A 67 -2.39 0.60 -3.50
C ALA A 67 -3.51 1.41 -2.81
N ALA A 68 -4.68 1.53 -3.45
CA ALA A 68 -5.83 2.21 -2.88
C ALA A 68 -6.27 1.60 -1.55
N ASN A 69 -6.38 0.28 -1.49
CA ASN A 69 -6.76 -0.43 -0.26
C ASN A 69 -5.76 -0.17 0.88
N TRP A 70 -4.46 -0.16 0.61
CA TRP A 70 -3.44 0.11 1.63
C TRP A 70 -3.51 1.55 2.15
N ILE A 71 -3.75 2.53 1.28
CA ILE A 71 -3.97 3.92 1.71
C ILE A 71 -5.21 4.02 2.59
N ILE A 72 -6.35 3.52 2.11
CA ILE A 72 -7.65 3.71 2.76
C ILE A 72 -7.74 2.96 4.08
N THR A 73 -7.28 1.69 4.11
CA THR A 73 -7.48 0.83 5.28
C THR A 73 -6.34 0.89 6.30
N ASN A 74 -5.10 1.03 5.86
CA ASN A 74 -3.95 0.98 6.76
C ASN A 74 -3.40 2.38 7.05
N LEU A 75 -3.08 3.15 6.01
CA LEU A 75 -2.44 4.45 6.20
C LEU A 75 -3.40 5.47 6.84
N PHE A 76 -4.61 5.61 6.29
CA PHE A 76 -5.62 6.53 6.86
C PHE A 76 -6.05 6.11 8.26
N GLY A 77 -6.14 4.80 8.55
CA GLY A 77 -6.41 4.34 9.90
C GLY A 77 -5.40 4.91 10.90
N LYS A 78 -4.11 4.76 10.61
CA LYS A 78 -3.04 5.27 11.49
C LYS A 78 -2.96 6.79 11.55
N LEU A 79 -3.14 7.48 10.43
CA LEU A 79 -3.15 8.95 10.40
C LEU A 79 -4.32 9.53 11.19
N ASN A 80 -5.50 8.95 11.05
CA ASN A 80 -6.69 9.36 11.82
C ASN A 80 -6.51 9.17 13.33
N ASP A 81 -5.88 8.05 13.75
CA ASP A 81 -5.60 7.77 15.17
C ASP A 81 -4.74 8.88 15.81
N ILE A 82 -3.88 9.52 15.03
CA ILE A 82 -2.99 10.60 15.51
C ILE A 82 -3.42 12.00 15.05
N GLY A 83 -4.58 12.13 14.37
CA GLY A 83 -5.14 13.42 13.90
C GLY A 83 -4.30 14.13 12.85
N LYS A 84 -3.63 13.37 11.97
CA LYS A 84 -2.76 13.89 10.89
C LYS A 84 -3.35 13.67 9.51
N SER A 85 -2.94 14.53 8.55
CA SER A 85 -3.22 14.37 7.12
C SER A 85 -2.17 13.48 6.43
N ILE A 86 -2.39 13.19 5.16
CA ILE A 86 -1.46 12.36 4.38
C ILE A 86 -0.11 13.07 4.14
N GLU A 87 -0.10 14.40 4.06
CA GLU A 87 1.11 15.22 3.96
C GLU A 87 2.07 15.01 5.14
N ASP A 88 1.50 14.79 6.33
CA ASP A 88 2.24 14.54 7.57
C ASP A 88 2.62 13.06 7.78
N SER A 89 2.39 12.22 6.77
CA SER A 89 2.68 10.79 6.87
C SER A 89 4.15 10.54 7.10
N PRO A 90 4.53 9.75 8.13
CA PRO A 90 5.92 9.36 8.35
C PRO A 90 6.44 8.37 7.29
N ILE A 91 5.55 7.77 6.51
CA ILE A 91 5.89 6.85 5.42
C ILE A 91 5.52 7.52 4.10
N ASP A 92 6.49 7.76 3.25
CA ASP A 92 6.24 8.26 1.91
C ASP A 92 5.70 7.18 0.97
N ALA A 93 5.13 7.59 -0.17
CA ALA A 93 4.53 6.68 -1.14
C ALA A 93 5.53 5.68 -1.73
N LYS A 94 6.80 6.05 -1.83
CA LYS A 94 7.85 5.17 -2.37
C LYS A 94 8.21 4.08 -1.38
N GLU A 95 8.35 4.41 -0.10
CA GLU A 95 8.65 3.44 0.96
C GLU A 95 7.48 2.48 1.17
N LEU A 96 6.24 2.97 1.17
CA LEU A 96 5.06 2.11 1.16
C LEU A 96 5.04 1.20 -0.08
N GLY A 97 5.44 1.75 -1.23
CA GLY A 97 5.56 0.97 -2.47
C GLY A 97 6.56 -0.18 -2.36
N LYS A 98 7.70 0.02 -1.73
CA LYS A 98 8.67 -1.06 -1.48
C LYS A 98 8.08 -2.17 -0.62
N LEU A 99 7.30 -1.81 0.41
CA LEU A 99 6.58 -2.79 1.23
C LEU A 99 5.61 -3.63 0.39
N LEU A 100 4.84 -2.99 -0.51
CA LEU A 100 3.94 -3.70 -1.43
C LEU A 100 4.71 -4.61 -2.41
N ASP A 101 5.86 -4.18 -2.89
CA ASP A 101 6.73 -4.99 -3.75
C ASP A 101 7.23 -6.26 -3.03
N LEU A 102 7.52 -6.18 -1.73
CA LEU A 102 7.91 -7.34 -0.92
C LEU A 102 6.76 -8.35 -0.75
N ILE A 103 5.53 -7.87 -0.63
CA ILE A 103 4.32 -8.72 -0.62
C ILE A 103 4.16 -9.41 -1.98
N ASN A 104 4.22 -8.64 -3.07
CA ASN A 104 4.01 -9.15 -4.43
C ASN A 104 5.09 -10.14 -4.85
N LYS A 105 6.32 -9.98 -4.36
CA LYS A 105 7.43 -10.94 -4.52
C LYS A 105 7.34 -12.13 -3.57
N GLN A 106 6.30 -12.21 -2.74
CA GLN A 106 6.12 -13.27 -1.74
C GLN A 106 7.29 -13.41 -0.73
N ILE A 107 8.06 -12.33 -0.53
CA ILE A 107 9.14 -12.28 0.45
C ILE A 107 8.56 -12.22 1.87
N ILE A 108 7.40 -11.57 2.01
CA ILE A 108 6.64 -11.50 3.26
C ILE A 108 5.15 -11.74 3.00
N SER A 109 4.44 -12.28 3.99
CA SER A 109 2.99 -12.42 3.94
C SER A 109 2.29 -11.07 4.22
N ASN A 110 1.00 -10.95 3.83
CA ASN A 110 0.19 -9.78 4.17
C ASN A 110 0.12 -9.51 5.69
N LYS A 111 0.15 -10.55 6.51
CA LYS A 111 0.17 -10.41 7.98
C LYS A 111 1.46 -9.75 8.44
N ILE A 112 2.60 -10.26 7.99
CA ILE A 112 3.92 -9.69 8.31
C ILE A 112 4.02 -8.27 7.79
N ALA A 113 3.50 -7.98 6.59
CA ALA A 113 3.52 -6.65 6.01
C ALA A 113 2.79 -5.61 6.87
N LYS A 114 1.67 -5.99 7.51
CA LYS A 114 0.98 -5.09 8.45
C LYS A 114 1.80 -4.81 9.70
N GLU A 115 2.46 -5.82 10.26
CA GLU A 115 3.35 -5.67 11.41
C GLU A 115 4.55 -4.76 11.07
N VAL A 116 5.14 -4.96 9.88
CA VAL A 116 6.24 -4.12 9.38
C VAL A 116 5.77 -2.68 9.14
N PHE A 117 4.59 -2.49 8.54
CA PHE A 117 4.00 -1.17 8.32
C PHE A 117 3.80 -0.40 9.63
N GLU A 118 3.29 -1.06 10.67
CA GLU A 118 3.12 -0.44 11.98
C GLU A 118 4.45 0.05 12.55
N GLU A 119 5.49 -0.74 12.40
CA GLU A 119 6.81 -0.37 12.87
C GLU A 119 7.45 0.74 12.03
N MET A 120 7.31 0.69 10.70
CA MET A 120 7.69 1.80 9.81
C MET A 120 7.03 3.11 10.24
N PHE A 121 5.73 3.05 10.59
CA PHE A 121 4.96 4.22 10.99
C PHE A 121 5.45 4.84 12.30
N ILE A 122 5.92 4.02 13.24
CA ILE A 122 6.41 4.46 14.56
C ILE A 122 7.89 4.88 14.49
N SER A 123 8.73 4.09 13.82
CA SER A 123 10.20 4.26 13.83
C SER A 123 10.73 5.14 12.71
N GLY A 124 9.99 5.27 11.61
CA GLY A 124 10.48 5.89 10.37
C GLY A 124 11.53 5.06 9.63
N GLU A 125 11.77 3.80 10.05
CA GLU A 125 12.70 2.90 9.36
C GLU A 125 12.09 2.33 8.09
N THR A 126 12.94 1.89 7.16
CA THR A 126 12.50 1.24 5.92
C THR A 126 12.02 -0.18 6.17
N ALA A 127 11.09 -0.68 5.33
CA ALA A 127 10.59 -2.05 5.41
C ALA A 127 11.71 -3.09 5.38
N GLU A 128 12.70 -2.90 4.52
CA GLU A 128 13.84 -3.82 4.35
C GLU A 128 14.65 -3.95 5.64
N ASN A 129 14.94 -2.83 6.29
CA ASN A 129 15.70 -2.81 7.55
C ASN A 129 14.94 -3.53 8.68
N ILE A 130 13.64 -3.30 8.79
CA ILE A 130 12.80 -3.93 9.82
C ILE A 130 12.74 -5.45 9.58
N ILE A 131 12.53 -5.88 8.34
CA ILE A 131 12.47 -7.30 7.96
C ILE A 131 13.80 -7.99 8.25
N GLU A 132 14.93 -7.34 7.93
CA GLU A 132 16.26 -7.89 8.18
C GLU A 132 16.56 -8.03 9.66
N LYS A 133 16.31 -6.96 10.43
CA LYS A 133 16.51 -6.96 11.91
C LYS A 133 15.70 -8.03 12.62
N LYS A 134 14.48 -8.28 12.17
CA LYS A 134 13.56 -9.24 12.81
C LYS A 134 13.60 -10.63 12.19
N GLY A 135 14.33 -10.83 11.10
CA GLY A 135 14.39 -12.12 10.40
C GLY A 135 13.04 -12.56 9.83
N LEU A 136 12.19 -11.62 9.38
CA LEU A 136 10.81 -11.87 8.97
C LEU A 136 10.67 -12.34 7.51
N LYS A 137 11.76 -12.73 6.85
CA LYS A 137 11.68 -13.28 5.50
C LYS A 137 10.93 -14.60 5.52
N GLN A 138 9.90 -14.70 4.69
CA GLN A 138 9.18 -15.97 4.50
C GLN A 138 10.07 -16.93 3.73
N ILE A 139 10.26 -18.13 4.26
CA ILE A 139 10.93 -19.22 3.54
C ILE A 139 9.90 -19.74 2.53
N SER A 140 9.96 -19.24 1.29
CA SER A 140 9.09 -19.66 0.18
C SER A 140 9.81 -20.65 -0.76
N ASN A 141 11.07 -20.98 -0.47
CA ASN A 141 11.82 -21.93 -1.28
C ASN A 141 11.37 -23.35 -0.95
N THR A 142 10.74 -24.01 -1.91
CA THR A 142 10.23 -25.39 -1.78
C THR A 142 11.34 -26.34 -1.33
N ASP A 143 12.57 -26.17 -1.82
CA ASP A 143 13.71 -27.02 -1.49
C ASP A 143 14.14 -26.86 -0.02
N GLU A 144 14.09 -25.61 0.52
CA GLU A 144 14.37 -25.37 1.95
C GLU A 144 13.26 -25.90 2.85
N LEU A 145 11.99 -25.78 2.42
CA LEU A 145 10.85 -26.35 3.14
C LEU A 145 10.91 -27.88 3.13
N GLU A 146 11.21 -28.51 2.01
CA GLU A 146 11.43 -29.94 1.91
C GLU A 146 12.57 -30.41 2.82
N GLY A 147 13.70 -29.69 2.85
CA GLY A 147 14.81 -29.99 3.74
C GLY A 147 14.47 -29.86 5.24
N ILE A 148 13.59 -28.92 5.62
CA ILE A 148 13.10 -28.78 7.01
C ILE A 148 12.12 -29.92 7.32
N VAL A 149 11.20 -30.24 6.41
CA VAL A 149 10.23 -31.32 6.56
C VAL A 149 10.96 -32.66 6.69
N ASP A 150 11.94 -32.92 5.84
CA ASP A 150 12.76 -34.16 5.89
C ASP A 150 13.52 -34.28 7.21
N LYS A 151 14.09 -33.19 7.74
CA LYS A 151 14.73 -33.18 9.05
C LYS A 151 13.76 -33.50 10.17
N ILE A 152 12.55 -32.90 10.15
CA ILE A 152 11.51 -33.16 11.15
C ILE A 152 11.05 -34.62 11.07
N ILE A 153 10.79 -35.14 9.89
CA ILE A 153 10.40 -36.53 9.66
C ILE A 153 11.48 -37.49 10.14
N SER A 154 12.75 -37.19 9.85
CA SER A 154 13.89 -38.00 10.27
C SER A 154 14.13 -37.97 11.79
N SER A 155 13.80 -36.83 12.43
CA SER A 155 13.91 -36.69 13.88
C SER A 155 12.77 -37.35 14.66
N ASN A 156 11.68 -37.75 13.96
CA ASN A 156 10.47 -38.30 14.56
C ASN A 156 10.09 -39.67 13.94
N GLU A 157 11.06 -40.57 13.91
CA GLU A 157 10.88 -41.90 13.28
C GLU A 157 9.76 -42.73 13.88
N ASP A 158 9.52 -42.63 15.17
CA ASP A 158 8.44 -43.36 15.85
C ASP A 158 7.06 -42.91 15.39
N GLN A 159 6.84 -41.59 15.24
CA GLN A 159 5.60 -41.04 14.70
C GLN A 159 5.43 -41.41 13.21
N LYS A 160 6.53 -41.42 12.44
CA LYS A 160 6.52 -41.87 11.04
C LYS A 160 6.04 -43.31 10.94
N LYS A 161 6.55 -44.21 11.78
CA LYS A 161 6.14 -45.64 11.81
C LYS A 161 4.68 -45.79 12.24
N GLN A 162 4.22 -45.00 13.22
CA GLN A 162 2.81 -45.01 13.67
C GLN A 162 1.87 -44.51 12.54
N PHE A 163 2.24 -43.45 11.82
CA PHE A 163 1.46 -42.96 10.68
C PHE A 163 1.41 -44.01 9.54
N GLN A 164 2.54 -44.64 9.21
CA GLN A 164 2.60 -45.68 8.20
C GLN A 164 1.83 -46.97 8.57
N SER A 165 1.66 -47.23 9.87
CA SER A 165 0.86 -48.34 10.38
C SER A 165 -0.64 -48.09 10.44
N GLY A 166 -1.10 -46.91 9.94
CA GLY A 166 -2.53 -46.55 9.89
C GLY A 166 -3.12 -45.99 11.18
N ASN A 167 -2.31 -45.73 12.20
CA ASN A 167 -2.73 -45.13 13.44
C ASN A 167 -2.63 -43.60 13.33
N SER A 168 -3.60 -42.95 12.65
CA SER A 168 -3.76 -41.50 12.67
C SER A 168 -4.68 -41.13 13.83
N LYS A 169 -4.17 -40.62 14.92
CA LYS A 169 -4.90 -39.83 15.88
C LYS A 169 -4.63 -38.38 15.66
#